data_f375e811540879b5ab7f620b35db791c
#
_entry.id   f375e811540879b5ab7f620b35db791c
#
_cell.length_a   1.000
_cell.length_b   1.000
_cell.length_c   1.000
_cell.angle_alpha   90.00
_cell.angle_beta   90.00
_cell.angle_gamma   90.00
#
_symmetry.space_group_name_H-M   'P 1'
#
loop_
_entity.id
_entity.type
_entity.pdbx_description
1 polymer ?
#
loop_
_entity_poly.entity_id
_entity_poly.type
_entity_poly.pdbx_seq_one_letter_code
_entity_poly.pdbx_strand_id
1 'polypeptide(L)'
;MLKSESGASNEMKVTDSHATPAYAYDTTDGAQLTQRVQGLNSAFTVDGISMTRSSNSVDDLFDGFTLDLKKTSSSAVRISSSVDLDGVSDLMRGYVDTYNQVMLNLTAMGANDPIDNENDGALIGDSTLREIKEELREMSSTAIKGYEGGPYYLSYLGVSTERDGSLSFDKTQLESQFKSRPETVRAFFTNNYATSNSNIT
;
A
#
# COMPACT_ATOMS: atom_id res chain seq x y z
N MET A 1 12.73 24.99 -29.47
CA MET A 1 13.56 23.85 -29.13
C MET A 1 12.71 22.60 -29.33
N LEU A 2 13.16 21.70 -30.19
CA LEU A 2 12.51 20.42 -30.40
C LEU A 2 13.10 19.41 -29.42
N LYS A 3 12.30 18.52 -28.87
CA LYS A 3 12.71 17.51 -27.89
C LYS A 3 12.01 16.19 -28.20
N SER A 4 12.75 15.10 -28.24
CA SER A 4 12.24 13.73 -28.31
C SER A 4 12.13 13.11 -26.91
N GLU A 5 11.58 11.92 -26.82
CA GLU A 5 11.64 11.08 -25.62
C GLU A 5 13.10 10.63 -25.34
N SER A 6 13.36 10.13 -24.13
CA SER A 6 14.68 9.60 -23.76
C SER A 6 14.97 8.27 -24.46
N GLY A 7 16.25 7.94 -24.57
CA GLY A 7 16.73 6.69 -25.15
C GLY A 7 17.37 6.85 -26.54
N ALA A 8 18.34 6.01 -26.84
CA ALA A 8 19.10 6.06 -28.10
C ALA A 8 18.21 5.75 -29.33
N SER A 9 17.16 4.96 -29.16
CA SER A 9 16.20 4.62 -30.23
C SER A 9 15.21 5.75 -30.56
N ASN A 10 15.12 6.76 -29.70
CA ASN A 10 14.20 7.90 -29.84
C ASN A 10 14.91 9.14 -30.39
N GLU A 11 16.00 8.95 -31.12
CA GLU A 11 16.71 10.02 -31.78
C GLU A 11 15.81 10.73 -32.81
N MET A 12 15.72 12.05 -32.70
CA MET A 12 14.86 12.84 -33.56
C MET A 12 15.53 13.05 -34.92
N LYS A 13 14.81 12.67 -35.98
CA LYS A 13 15.19 13.02 -37.35
C LYS A 13 14.27 14.15 -37.85
N VAL A 14 14.87 15.24 -38.31
CA VAL A 14 14.14 16.35 -38.94
C VAL A 14 14.52 16.36 -40.42
N THR A 15 13.54 16.13 -41.32
CA THR A 15 13.71 16.18 -42.74
C THR A 15 12.94 17.34 -43.36
N ASP A 16 13.55 18.05 -44.30
CA ASP A 16 12.93 19.08 -45.11
C ASP A 16 12.85 18.56 -46.55
N SER A 17 11.69 18.68 -47.19
CA SER A 17 11.42 18.20 -48.53
C SER A 17 11.85 19.17 -49.67
N HIS A 18 12.48 20.30 -49.34
CA HIS A 18 12.96 21.26 -50.32
C HIS A 18 14.26 20.76 -50.95
N ALA A 19 14.50 21.19 -52.21
CA ALA A 19 15.69 20.82 -52.96
C ALA A 19 17.03 21.31 -52.30
N THR A 20 16.96 22.29 -51.43
CA THR A 20 18.02 22.72 -50.53
C THR A 20 17.45 22.82 -49.14
N PRO A 21 17.53 21.74 -48.34
CA PRO A 21 16.93 21.74 -46.99
C PRO A 21 17.61 22.75 -46.10
N ALA A 22 16.81 23.76 -45.64
CA ALA A 22 17.27 24.80 -44.72
C ALA A 22 17.30 24.31 -43.26
N TYR A 23 16.52 23.28 -42.96
CA TYR A 23 16.32 22.78 -41.59
C TYR A 23 16.28 21.26 -41.54
N ALA A 24 17.33 20.61 -42.03
CA ALA A 24 17.45 19.14 -41.90
C ALA A 24 18.41 18.81 -40.75
N TYR A 25 18.08 17.84 -39.94
CA TYR A 25 18.98 17.19 -39.02
C TYR A 25 19.01 15.69 -39.32
N ASP A 26 20.12 15.23 -39.81
CA ASP A 26 20.45 13.82 -39.97
C ASP A 26 21.96 13.66 -39.74
N THR A 27 22.39 12.68 -38.97
CA THR A 27 23.79 12.44 -38.67
C THR A 27 24.62 12.01 -39.92
N THR A 28 23.93 11.67 -40.99
CA THR A 28 24.56 11.12 -42.20
C THR A 28 24.69 12.11 -43.37
N ASP A 29 24.02 13.28 -43.33
CA ASP A 29 23.86 14.09 -44.55
C ASP A 29 23.98 15.60 -44.29
N GLY A 30 25.16 16.10 -43.89
CA GLY A 30 25.53 17.49 -43.89
C GLY A 30 24.56 18.47 -43.18
N ALA A 31 23.96 18.03 -42.11
CA ALA A 31 22.88 18.68 -41.42
C ALA A 31 23.18 20.13 -41.01
N GLN A 32 22.27 21.06 -41.35
CA GLN A 32 22.29 22.46 -40.96
C GLN A 32 21.96 22.68 -39.47
N LEU A 33 21.36 21.71 -38.80
CA LEU A 33 21.03 21.74 -37.40
C LEU A 33 22.06 20.98 -36.55
N THR A 34 22.42 21.55 -35.43
CA THR A 34 23.38 20.93 -34.51
C THR A 34 22.64 20.17 -33.42
N GLN A 35 22.94 18.90 -33.28
CA GLN A 35 22.48 18.13 -32.12
C GLN A 35 23.16 18.62 -30.85
N ARG A 36 22.40 19.14 -29.90
CA ARG A 36 22.94 19.60 -28.62
C ARG A 36 23.02 18.48 -27.59
N VAL A 37 22.09 17.54 -27.64
CA VAL A 37 22.02 16.42 -26.71
C VAL A 37 21.67 15.18 -27.50
N GLN A 38 22.55 14.22 -27.49
CA GLN A 38 22.32 12.91 -28.08
C GLN A 38 21.39 12.10 -27.15
N GLY A 39 20.44 11.38 -27.75
CA GLY A 39 19.62 10.41 -27.03
C GLY A 39 20.49 9.22 -26.60
N LEU A 40 20.63 9.02 -25.29
CA LEU A 40 21.40 7.90 -24.73
C LEU A 40 20.48 7.02 -23.89
N ASN A 41 20.74 5.73 -23.92
CA ASN A 41 20.13 4.81 -22.98
C ASN A 41 20.69 5.02 -21.57
N SER A 42 19.87 4.79 -20.57
CA SER A 42 20.37 4.73 -19.19
C SER A 42 21.21 3.46 -19.01
N ALA A 43 22.39 3.61 -18.45
CA ALA A 43 23.28 2.51 -18.10
C ALA A 43 23.57 2.53 -16.61
N PHE A 44 23.35 1.42 -15.94
CA PHE A 44 23.55 1.29 -14.49
C PHE A 44 23.88 -0.15 -14.12
N THR A 45 24.33 -0.35 -12.88
CA THR A 45 24.71 -1.67 -12.36
C THR A 45 23.88 -1.96 -11.11
N VAL A 46 23.28 -3.14 -11.03
CA VAL A 46 22.55 -3.64 -9.86
C VAL A 46 23.26 -4.90 -9.39
N ASP A 47 23.73 -4.90 -8.14
CA ASP A 47 24.44 -6.01 -7.52
C ASP A 47 25.58 -6.57 -8.39
N GLY A 48 26.32 -5.66 -9.09
CA GLY A 48 27.43 -6.03 -9.96
C GLY A 48 27.02 -6.41 -11.40
N ILE A 49 25.73 -6.48 -11.73
CA ILE A 49 25.22 -6.79 -13.06
C ILE A 49 24.94 -5.51 -13.83
N SER A 50 25.59 -5.33 -14.97
CA SER A 50 25.38 -4.17 -15.83
C SER A 50 24.06 -4.29 -16.60
N MET A 51 23.27 -3.24 -16.58
CA MET A 51 21.98 -3.16 -17.24
C MET A 51 21.85 -1.88 -18.06
N THR A 52 21.03 -1.94 -19.11
CA THR A 52 20.75 -0.81 -19.99
C THR A 52 19.25 -0.73 -20.23
N ARG A 53 18.68 0.46 -20.16
CA ARG A 53 17.26 0.72 -20.47
C ARG A 53 17.13 1.98 -21.33
N SER A 54 16.09 2.02 -22.16
CA SER A 54 15.80 3.17 -23.02
C SER A 54 15.21 4.36 -22.25
N SER A 55 14.76 4.15 -21.02
CA SER A 55 14.20 5.18 -20.14
C SER A 55 15.00 5.31 -18.85
N ASN A 56 14.91 6.49 -18.21
CA ASN A 56 15.41 6.69 -16.85
C ASN A 56 14.41 6.24 -15.78
N SER A 57 13.16 5.94 -16.17
CA SER A 57 12.17 5.32 -15.31
C SER A 57 12.13 3.83 -15.63
N VAL A 58 12.50 3.01 -14.67
CA VAL A 58 12.71 1.55 -14.81
C VAL A 58 11.76 0.86 -13.85
N ASP A 59 10.79 0.12 -14.39
CA ASP A 59 9.70 -0.55 -13.67
C ASP A 59 9.77 -2.08 -13.73
N ASP A 60 10.77 -2.60 -14.44
CA ASP A 60 10.94 -4.04 -14.72
C ASP A 60 12.01 -4.73 -13.86
N LEU A 61 12.56 -4.04 -12.85
CA LEU A 61 13.63 -4.59 -12.01
C LEU A 61 13.14 -5.22 -10.72
N PHE A 62 12.14 -4.62 -10.10
CA PHE A 62 11.62 -5.02 -8.81
C PHE A 62 10.09 -4.97 -8.82
N ASP A 63 9.45 -6.05 -8.44
CA ASP A 63 7.99 -6.11 -8.34
C ASP A 63 7.45 -5.01 -7.41
N GLY A 64 6.54 -4.20 -7.94
CA GLY A 64 5.87 -3.14 -7.20
C GLY A 64 6.67 -1.85 -7.01
N PHE A 65 7.85 -1.72 -7.66
CA PHE A 65 8.67 -0.52 -7.56
C PHE A 65 9.08 0.01 -8.93
N THR A 66 9.08 1.32 -9.08
CA THR A 66 9.67 2.02 -10.22
C THR A 66 10.92 2.75 -9.77
N LEU A 67 12.04 2.51 -10.45
CA LEU A 67 13.31 3.16 -10.17
C LEU A 67 13.51 4.34 -11.12
N ASP A 68 13.50 5.56 -10.59
CA ASP A 68 13.78 6.78 -11.34
C ASP A 68 15.24 7.21 -11.22
N LEU A 69 16.00 7.08 -12.30
CA LEU A 69 17.40 7.49 -12.39
C LEU A 69 17.49 9.00 -12.61
N LYS A 70 17.88 9.77 -11.60
CA LYS A 70 17.91 11.24 -11.66
C LYS A 70 19.26 11.80 -12.10
N LYS A 71 20.37 11.10 -11.79
CA LYS A 71 21.74 11.53 -12.10
C LYS A 71 22.71 10.35 -12.05
N THR A 72 23.85 10.53 -12.68
CA THR A 72 24.96 9.56 -12.56
C THR A 72 25.63 9.66 -11.19
N SER A 73 26.14 8.54 -10.69
CA SER A 73 26.92 8.44 -9.45
C SER A 73 28.11 7.51 -9.69
N SER A 74 29.29 7.90 -9.19
CA SER A 74 30.48 7.04 -9.16
C SER A 74 30.51 6.11 -7.94
N SER A 75 29.64 6.35 -6.95
CA SER A 75 29.53 5.54 -5.75
C SER A 75 28.25 4.71 -5.80
N ALA A 76 28.29 3.51 -5.25
CA ALA A 76 27.11 2.67 -5.11
C ALA A 76 26.08 3.34 -4.20
N VAL A 77 24.82 3.30 -4.63
CA VAL A 77 23.67 3.75 -3.85
C VAL A 77 22.93 2.52 -3.34
N ARG A 78 22.77 2.44 -2.02
CA ARG A 78 21.99 1.37 -1.41
C ARG A 78 20.51 1.76 -1.39
N ILE A 79 19.68 0.92 -1.97
CA ILE A 79 18.23 1.04 -1.89
C ILE A 79 17.74 -0.01 -0.87
N SER A 80 16.93 0.41 0.07
CA SER A 80 16.25 -0.49 1.01
C SER A 80 14.77 -0.15 1.06
N SER A 81 13.94 -1.19 1.12
CA SER A 81 12.52 -1.06 1.37
C SER A 81 12.21 -1.59 2.76
N SER A 82 11.35 -0.90 3.46
CA SER A 82 10.81 -1.35 4.76
C SER A 82 9.30 -1.17 4.75
N VAL A 83 8.62 -2.07 5.45
CA VAL A 83 7.17 -1.90 5.67
C VAL A 83 6.98 -0.76 6.66
N ASP A 84 6.03 0.12 6.36
CA ASP A 84 5.59 1.18 7.28
C ASP A 84 4.70 0.58 8.38
N LEU A 85 5.34 0.06 9.42
CA LEU A 85 4.63 -0.49 10.58
C LEU A 85 3.97 0.60 11.43
N ASP A 86 4.39 1.85 11.33
CA ASP A 86 3.76 2.95 12.05
C ASP A 86 2.40 3.25 11.42
N GLY A 87 2.32 3.37 10.09
CA GLY A 87 1.05 3.52 9.38
C GLY A 87 0.08 2.36 9.63
N VAL A 88 0.58 1.11 9.62
CA VAL A 88 -0.25 -0.05 9.97
C VAL A 88 -0.74 0.00 11.42
N SER A 89 0.13 0.41 12.36
CA SER A 89 -0.23 0.54 13.78
C SER A 89 -1.30 1.61 13.98
N ASP A 90 -1.23 2.72 13.28
CA ASP A 90 -2.20 3.79 13.35
C ASP A 90 -3.57 3.37 12.80
N LEU A 91 -3.60 2.59 11.71
CA LEU A 91 -4.83 1.97 11.21
C LEU A 91 -5.45 1.01 12.22
N MET A 92 -4.63 0.18 12.89
CA MET A 92 -5.12 -0.75 13.91
C MET A 92 -5.66 -0.03 15.15
N ARG A 93 -4.99 1.05 15.60
CA ARG A 93 -5.51 1.91 16.65
C ARG A 93 -6.85 2.54 16.26
N GLY A 94 -6.92 3.13 15.07
CA GLY A 94 -8.16 3.73 14.57
C GLY A 94 -9.32 2.73 14.55
N TYR A 95 -9.06 1.48 14.15
CA TYR A 95 -10.06 0.42 14.23
C TYR A 95 -10.51 0.15 15.66
N VAL A 96 -9.55 -0.05 16.60
CA VAL A 96 -9.84 -0.32 18.00
C VAL A 96 -10.60 0.84 18.65
N ASP A 97 -10.18 2.07 18.40
CA ASP A 97 -10.83 3.26 18.94
C ASP A 97 -12.27 3.41 18.43
N THR A 98 -12.48 3.17 17.13
CA THR A 98 -13.81 3.21 16.51
C THR A 98 -14.72 2.14 17.10
N TYR A 99 -14.23 0.90 17.20
CA TYR A 99 -14.98 -0.20 17.80
C TYR A 99 -15.37 0.13 19.25
N ASN A 100 -14.42 0.59 20.06
CA ASN A 100 -14.67 0.93 21.46
C ASN A 100 -15.67 2.07 21.59
N GLN A 101 -15.61 3.07 20.72
CA GLN A 101 -16.58 4.17 20.71
C GLN A 101 -18.00 3.67 20.37
N VAL A 102 -18.13 2.76 19.38
CA VAL A 102 -19.42 2.14 19.05
C VAL A 102 -19.94 1.33 20.23
N MET A 103 -19.10 0.49 20.84
CA MET A 103 -19.49 -0.32 22.01
C MET A 103 -19.90 0.53 23.21
N LEU A 104 -19.22 1.65 23.44
CA LEU A 104 -19.55 2.62 24.48
C LEU A 104 -20.92 3.24 24.24
N ASN A 105 -21.18 3.70 23.01
CA ASN A 105 -22.48 4.29 22.61
C ASN A 105 -23.61 3.28 22.75
N LEU A 106 -23.45 2.05 22.28
CA LEU A 106 -24.44 0.98 22.41
C LEU A 106 -24.69 0.62 23.88
N THR A 107 -23.66 0.71 24.72
CA THR A 107 -23.79 0.47 26.15
C THR A 107 -24.57 1.58 26.83
N ALA A 108 -24.30 2.84 26.48
CA ALA A 108 -25.03 3.99 27.00
C ALA A 108 -26.51 3.97 26.56
N MET A 109 -26.81 3.57 25.32
CA MET A 109 -28.19 3.45 24.84
C MET A 109 -29.01 2.41 25.59
N GLY A 110 -28.39 1.38 26.11
CA GLY A 110 -29.04 0.32 26.89
C GLY A 110 -28.81 0.41 28.40
N ALA A 111 -28.22 1.49 28.88
CA ALA A 111 -27.93 1.65 30.28
C ALA A 111 -29.24 1.74 31.11
N ASN A 112 -29.22 1.15 32.30
CA ASN A 112 -30.29 1.25 33.28
C ASN A 112 -29.72 1.92 34.50
N ASP A 113 -30.29 3.05 34.89
CA ASP A 113 -30.00 3.69 36.16
C ASP A 113 -31.04 3.24 37.22
N PRO A 114 -30.65 2.40 38.19
CA PRO A 114 -31.59 1.88 39.18
C PRO A 114 -32.07 2.94 40.20
N ILE A 115 -31.48 4.15 40.15
CA ILE A 115 -31.78 5.22 41.10
C ILE A 115 -32.61 6.32 40.42
N ASP A 116 -32.35 6.61 39.19
CA ASP A 116 -32.96 7.72 38.46
C ASP A 116 -33.24 7.32 36.98
N ASN A 117 -34.50 6.96 36.71
CA ASN A 117 -34.94 6.57 35.39
C ASN A 117 -34.82 7.68 34.32
N GLU A 118 -34.57 8.94 34.73
CA GLU A 118 -34.30 10.03 33.78
C GLU A 118 -32.95 9.85 33.05
N ASN A 119 -32.06 9.03 33.62
CA ASN A 119 -30.75 8.67 33.03
C ASN A 119 -30.75 7.32 32.30
N ASP A 120 -31.90 6.67 32.19
CA ASP A 120 -32.01 5.43 31.41
C ASP A 120 -31.71 5.66 29.95
N GLY A 121 -31.03 4.69 29.37
CA GLY A 121 -30.75 4.69 27.93
C GLY A 121 -32.05 4.53 27.13
N ALA A 122 -32.13 5.20 25.99
CA ALA A 122 -33.32 5.22 25.14
C ALA A 122 -33.76 3.82 24.63
N LEU A 123 -32.88 2.82 24.68
CA LEU A 123 -33.11 1.45 24.22
C LEU A 123 -32.95 0.43 25.36
N ILE A 124 -33.30 0.82 26.57
CA ILE A 124 -33.27 -0.08 27.73
C ILE A 124 -34.17 -1.30 27.48
N GLY A 125 -33.61 -2.48 27.68
CA GLY A 125 -34.34 -3.74 27.49
C GLY A 125 -34.50 -4.19 26.02
N ASP A 126 -34.02 -3.41 25.06
CA ASP A 126 -34.09 -3.77 23.65
C ASP A 126 -33.18 -4.97 23.33
N SER A 127 -33.76 -6.02 22.75
CA SER A 127 -33.03 -7.23 22.35
C SER A 127 -32.11 -6.99 21.17
N THR A 128 -32.50 -6.11 20.24
CA THR A 128 -31.72 -5.76 19.06
C THR A 128 -30.37 -5.14 19.42
N LEU A 129 -30.36 -4.30 20.46
CA LEU A 129 -29.14 -3.72 21.00
C LEU A 129 -28.16 -4.81 21.48
N ARG A 130 -28.69 -5.83 22.14
CA ARG A 130 -27.90 -6.96 22.64
C ARG A 130 -27.35 -7.79 21.48
N GLU A 131 -28.17 -8.05 20.47
CA GLU A 131 -27.77 -8.79 19.25
C GLU A 131 -26.66 -8.05 18.51
N ILE A 132 -26.78 -6.73 18.31
CA ILE A 132 -25.73 -5.93 17.64
C ILE A 132 -24.41 -5.99 18.43
N LYS A 133 -24.47 -5.86 19.75
CA LYS A 133 -23.25 -5.94 20.61
C LYS A 133 -22.59 -7.32 20.51
N GLU A 134 -23.37 -8.39 20.45
CA GLU A 134 -22.85 -9.74 20.34
C GLU A 134 -22.24 -9.96 18.95
N GLU A 135 -22.88 -9.52 17.88
CA GLU A 135 -22.37 -9.61 16.50
C GLU A 135 -21.04 -8.85 16.35
N LEU A 136 -20.93 -7.66 16.93
CA LEU A 136 -19.67 -6.90 16.94
C LEU A 136 -18.55 -7.65 17.67
N ARG A 137 -18.85 -8.29 18.79
CA ARG A 137 -17.88 -9.12 19.53
C ARG A 137 -17.47 -10.34 18.71
N GLU A 138 -18.42 -11.00 18.09
CA GLU A 138 -18.17 -12.15 17.23
C GLU A 138 -17.28 -11.76 16.05
N MET A 139 -17.58 -10.65 15.37
CA MET A 139 -16.74 -10.11 14.29
C MET A 139 -15.29 -9.90 14.70
N SER A 140 -15.05 -9.37 15.90
CA SER A 140 -13.69 -9.07 16.38
C SER A 140 -12.91 -10.31 16.82
N SER A 141 -13.61 -11.37 17.22
CA SER A 141 -13.01 -12.62 17.75
C SER A 141 -12.97 -13.76 16.75
N THR A 142 -13.77 -13.67 15.67
CA THR A 142 -13.86 -14.75 14.68
C THR A 142 -12.62 -14.79 13.78
N ALA A 143 -12.26 -16.01 13.38
CA ALA A 143 -11.17 -16.23 12.44
C ALA A 143 -11.48 -15.62 11.07
N ILE A 144 -10.54 -14.84 10.55
CA ILE A 144 -10.58 -14.34 9.19
C ILE A 144 -10.24 -15.50 8.26
N LYS A 145 -11.20 -15.89 7.41
CA LYS A 145 -11.09 -17.02 6.48
C LYS A 145 -10.68 -16.54 5.07
N GLY A 146 -10.24 -17.48 4.25
CA GLY A 146 -9.93 -17.20 2.83
C GLY A 146 -8.47 -16.89 2.54
N TYR A 147 -7.58 -17.07 3.50
CA TYR A 147 -6.14 -16.89 3.34
C TYR A 147 -5.41 -18.24 3.34
N GLU A 148 -4.41 -18.38 2.45
CA GLU A 148 -3.53 -19.54 2.47
C GLU A 148 -2.72 -19.58 3.77
N GLY A 149 -2.71 -20.73 4.44
CA GLY A 149 -2.04 -20.91 5.74
C GLY A 149 -2.82 -20.44 6.97
N GLY A 150 -4.09 -19.96 6.78
CA GLY A 150 -4.98 -19.60 7.90
C GLY A 150 -5.55 -20.80 8.67
N PRO A 151 -6.38 -20.58 9.70
CA PRO A 151 -7.12 -19.36 10.01
C PRO A 151 -6.28 -18.26 10.70
N TYR A 152 -6.62 -16.98 10.44
CA TYR A 152 -5.97 -15.85 11.07
C TYR A 152 -6.94 -15.10 11.96
N TYR A 153 -6.46 -14.58 13.09
CA TYR A 153 -7.22 -13.82 14.06
C TYR A 153 -6.62 -12.43 14.23
N LEU A 154 -7.44 -11.43 14.56
CA LEU A 154 -6.95 -10.08 14.89
C LEU A 154 -5.93 -10.09 16.02
N SER A 155 -5.98 -11.09 16.90
CA SER A 155 -4.99 -11.27 17.97
C SER A 155 -3.56 -11.48 17.45
N TYR A 156 -3.37 -12.03 16.23
CA TYR A 156 -2.04 -12.10 15.62
C TYR A 156 -1.47 -10.72 15.31
N LEU A 157 -2.34 -9.73 15.07
CA LEU A 157 -1.95 -8.35 14.82
C LEU A 157 -1.86 -7.51 16.11
N GLY A 158 -1.97 -8.13 17.27
CA GLY A 158 -1.89 -7.45 18.57
C GLY A 158 -3.21 -6.87 19.07
N VAL A 159 -4.35 -7.23 18.50
CA VAL A 159 -5.67 -6.82 19.00
C VAL A 159 -6.21 -7.88 19.96
N SER A 160 -6.56 -7.49 21.17
CA SER A 160 -7.13 -8.35 22.20
C SER A 160 -8.50 -7.86 22.65
N THR A 161 -9.39 -8.79 22.99
CA THR A 161 -10.69 -8.47 23.54
C THR A 161 -10.61 -8.50 25.08
N GLU A 162 -11.02 -7.41 25.71
CA GLU A 162 -11.05 -7.25 27.15
C GLU A 162 -12.32 -7.84 27.77
N ARG A 163 -12.36 -7.96 29.10
CA ARG A 163 -13.50 -8.59 29.81
C ARG A 163 -14.81 -7.82 29.66
N ASP A 164 -14.73 -6.51 29.49
CA ASP A 164 -15.90 -5.64 29.29
C ASP A 164 -16.38 -5.65 27.82
N GLY A 165 -15.65 -6.35 26.95
CA GLY A 165 -15.94 -6.44 25.53
C GLY A 165 -15.32 -5.33 24.69
N SER A 166 -14.53 -4.45 25.28
CA SER A 166 -13.68 -3.50 24.54
C SER A 166 -12.51 -4.21 23.89
N LEU A 167 -11.87 -3.55 22.93
CA LEU A 167 -10.64 -4.02 22.29
C LEU A 167 -9.45 -3.21 22.83
N SER A 168 -8.30 -3.86 22.90
CA SER A 168 -7.00 -3.23 23.13
C SER A 168 -6.05 -3.56 21.97
N PHE A 169 -5.04 -2.72 21.74
CA PHE A 169 -4.03 -2.93 20.72
C PHE A 169 -2.62 -2.82 21.28
N ASP A 170 -1.82 -3.84 21.05
CA ASP A 170 -0.39 -3.90 21.39
C ASP A 170 0.47 -3.80 20.13
N LYS A 171 1.09 -2.63 19.91
CA LYS A 171 2.04 -2.40 18.81
C LYS A 171 3.24 -3.33 18.90
N THR A 172 3.74 -3.64 20.09
CA THR A 172 4.92 -4.49 20.30
C THR A 172 4.65 -5.91 19.81
N GLN A 173 3.42 -6.40 20.01
CA GLN A 173 3.00 -7.71 19.50
C GLN A 173 2.94 -7.70 17.98
N LEU A 174 2.39 -6.65 17.33
CA LEU A 174 2.39 -6.49 15.89
C LEU A 174 3.82 -6.53 15.33
N GLU A 175 4.74 -5.73 15.91
CA GLU A 175 6.14 -5.69 15.49
C GLU A 175 6.84 -7.06 15.65
N SER A 176 6.56 -7.77 16.73
CA SER A 176 7.09 -9.12 16.98
C SER A 176 6.58 -10.13 15.95
N GLN A 177 5.28 -10.09 15.65
CA GLN A 177 4.69 -10.95 14.62
C GLN A 177 5.25 -10.62 13.23
N PHE A 178 5.42 -9.36 12.90
CA PHE A 178 6.03 -8.96 11.65
C PHE A 178 7.48 -9.44 11.51
N LYS A 179 8.27 -9.41 12.59
CA LYS A 179 9.65 -9.92 12.59
C LYS A 179 9.72 -11.43 12.41
N SER A 180 8.79 -12.16 13.05
CA SER A 180 8.80 -13.63 13.04
C SER A 180 8.07 -14.25 11.86
N ARG A 181 7.02 -13.59 11.36
CA ARG A 181 6.13 -14.06 10.29
C ARG A 181 5.67 -12.92 9.39
N PRO A 182 6.58 -12.27 8.65
CA PRO A 182 6.25 -11.09 7.84
C PRO A 182 5.18 -11.38 6.79
N GLU A 183 5.21 -12.58 6.19
CA GLU A 183 4.23 -12.96 5.16
C GLU A 183 2.81 -13.12 5.72
N THR A 184 2.69 -13.60 6.96
CA THR A 184 1.39 -13.70 7.62
C THR A 184 0.77 -12.32 7.85
N VAL A 185 1.57 -11.38 8.38
CA VAL A 185 1.10 -10.00 8.60
C VAL A 185 0.79 -9.33 7.26
N ARG A 186 1.63 -9.52 6.25
CA ARG A 186 1.40 -8.98 4.91
C ARG A 186 0.11 -9.52 4.30
N ALA A 187 -0.18 -10.81 4.43
CA ALA A 187 -1.38 -11.44 3.90
C ALA A 187 -2.67 -10.78 4.42
N PHE A 188 -2.71 -10.34 5.68
CA PHE A 188 -3.86 -9.61 6.24
C PHE A 188 -4.21 -8.33 5.47
N PHE A 189 -3.20 -7.64 4.93
CA PHE A 189 -3.39 -6.33 4.29
C PHE A 189 -3.37 -6.36 2.77
N THR A 190 -2.86 -7.42 2.15
CA THR A 190 -2.66 -7.49 0.70
C THR A 190 -3.58 -8.47 -0.01
N ASN A 191 -4.23 -9.39 0.71
CA ASN A 191 -5.04 -10.41 0.07
C ASN A 191 -6.37 -9.83 -0.42
N ASN A 192 -6.63 -9.96 -1.72
CA ASN A 192 -7.89 -9.55 -2.33
C ASN A 192 -9.00 -10.51 -1.91
N TYR A 193 -9.90 -10.06 -1.05
CA TYR A 193 -11.14 -10.74 -0.68
C TYR A 193 -12.01 -11.15 -1.89
N ALA A 194 -11.77 -10.52 -3.05
CA ALA A 194 -12.59 -10.69 -4.24
C ALA A 194 -12.46 -12.05 -4.94
N THR A 195 -11.42 -12.84 -4.65
CA THR A 195 -11.18 -14.11 -5.35
C THR A 195 -11.64 -15.36 -4.63
N SER A 196 -11.99 -15.27 -3.33
CA SER A 196 -12.41 -16.44 -2.53
C SER A 196 -13.91 -16.55 -2.28
N ASN A 197 -14.72 -15.57 -2.70
CA ASN A 197 -16.18 -15.57 -2.49
C ASN A 197 -17.00 -16.12 -3.68
N SER A 198 -16.41 -16.91 -4.58
CA SER A 198 -17.17 -17.58 -5.65
C SER A 198 -17.99 -18.80 -5.18
N ASN A 199 -18.10 -19.06 -3.87
CA ASN A 199 -18.86 -20.17 -3.30
C ASN A 199 -19.90 -19.72 -2.25
N ILE A 200 -20.50 -18.56 -2.39
CA ILE A 200 -21.75 -18.24 -1.69
C ILE A 200 -22.87 -18.36 -2.71
N THR A 201 -23.41 -19.55 -2.86
CA THR A 201 -24.73 -19.85 -3.39
C THR A 201 -25.60 -20.35 -2.26
#